data_ae8d33be501497c2fa615cc249edc14c
#
_entry.id   ae8d33be501497c2fa615cc249edc14c
#
_cell.length_a   1.000
_cell.length_b   1.000
_cell.length_c   1.000
_cell.angle_alpha   90.00
_cell.angle_beta   90.00
_cell.angle_gamma   90.00
#
_symmetry.space_group_name_H-M   'P 1'
#
loop_
_entity.id
_entity.type
_entity.pdbx_description
1 polymer ?
#
loop_
_entity_poly.entity_id
_entity_poly.type
_entity_poly.pdbx_seq_one_letter_code
_entity_poly.pdbx_strand_id
1 'polypeptide(L)'
;MKQRIITGAVMFIIFAPLYVLGGWFSTALIMFLAYFGTYELINMYQTKNSIPNICKYIVPLFSLLIVLVSGIVSSGFGTFIDILLIIGSEFVGLLVLSIFDSRISFKNCIFFMFSNAYSGITFAIFEFMRNLNKLPIRVGTDFEFKVLLFNTIDIRVVGLILLTFVIITVMATDIGAYNFGMLFGKHKLCPNISPKKTIEGAIGGALSGAIFGTGYITLLTFLLEPACEYQIRFLNIESNVWYLIAIFGIALIVSIA
;
A
#
# COMPACT_ATOMS: atom_id res chain seq x y z
N MET A 1 15.65 -5.46 22.01
CA MET A 1 14.28 -4.91 21.98
C MET A 1 14.26 -3.37 21.98
N LYS A 2 14.91 -2.68 22.93
CA LYS A 2 14.90 -1.19 23.03
C LYS A 2 15.26 -0.48 21.71
N GLN A 3 16.31 -0.93 21.02
CA GLN A 3 16.76 -0.29 19.77
C GLN A 3 15.70 -0.34 18.65
N ARG A 4 14.96 -1.47 18.51
CA ARG A 4 13.89 -1.60 17.52
C ARG A 4 12.70 -0.68 17.82
N ILE A 5 12.35 -0.53 19.10
CA ILE A 5 11.27 0.38 19.54
C ILE A 5 11.66 1.83 19.27
N ILE A 6 12.90 2.22 19.57
CA ILE A 6 13.39 3.57 19.33
C ILE A 6 13.40 3.88 17.83
N THR A 7 13.92 2.97 17.00
CA THR A 7 13.94 3.14 15.54
C THR A 7 12.50 3.26 14.99
N GLY A 8 11.59 2.40 15.42
CA GLY A 8 10.17 2.47 15.02
C GLY A 8 9.51 3.79 15.42
N ALA A 9 9.75 4.26 16.65
CA ALA A 9 9.21 5.54 17.13
C ALA A 9 9.77 6.73 16.33
N VAL A 10 11.07 6.75 16.05
CA VAL A 10 11.70 7.80 15.22
C VAL A 10 11.12 7.80 13.81
N MET A 11 10.99 6.63 13.18
CA MET A 11 10.38 6.50 11.85
C MET A 11 8.93 6.99 11.85
N PHE A 12 8.15 6.62 12.87
CA PHE A 12 6.76 7.08 13.00
C PHE A 12 6.68 8.61 13.14
N ILE A 13 7.52 9.22 13.98
CA ILE A 13 7.55 10.68 14.18
C ILE A 13 7.90 11.43 12.89
N ILE A 14 8.77 10.86 12.05
CA ILE A 14 9.17 11.48 10.78
C ILE A 14 8.11 11.25 9.70
N PHE A 15 7.60 10.03 9.56
CA PHE A 15 6.75 9.65 8.44
C PHE A 15 5.28 10.02 8.63
N ALA A 16 4.76 9.97 9.87
CA ALA A 16 3.37 10.28 10.12
C ALA A 16 2.97 11.73 9.74
N PRO A 17 3.75 12.78 10.07
CA PRO A 17 3.42 14.14 9.62
C PRO A 17 3.42 14.28 8.10
N LEU A 18 4.40 13.71 7.39
CA LEU A 18 4.49 13.76 5.92
C LEU A 18 3.30 13.03 5.27
N TYR A 19 2.90 11.91 5.85
CA TYR A 19 1.74 11.16 5.41
C TYR A 19 0.43 11.93 5.63
N VAL A 20 0.27 12.57 6.79
CA VAL A 20 -0.95 13.34 7.13
C VAL A 20 -1.07 14.61 6.29
N LEU A 21 0.03 15.34 6.06
CA LEU A 21 0.04 16.53 5.22
C LEU A 21 -0.43 16.27 3.80
N GLY A 22 -0.09 15.08 3.24
CA GLY A 22 -0.50 14.69 1.89
C GLY A 22 0.15 15.54 0.79
N GLY A 23 -0.40 15.46 -0.43
CA GLY A 23 0.12 16.18 -1.59
C GLY A 23 1.59 15.86 -1.87
N TRP A 24 2.40 16.85 -2.22
CA TRP A 24 3.81 16.64 -2.56
C TRP A 24 4.66 16.11 -1.41
N PHE A 25 4.26 16.31 -0.16
CA PHE A 25 4.99 15.78 1.00
C PHE A 25 4.83 14.25 1.09
N SER A 26 3.62 13.74 0.91
CA SER A 26 3.39 12.28 0.86
C SER A 26 4.03 11.68 -0.39
N THR A 27 3.92 12.33 -1.55
CA THR A 27 4.57 11.86 -2.78
C THR A 27 6.08 11.70 -2.61
N ALA A 28 6.75 12.72 -2.04
CA ALA A 28 8.19 12.65 -1.78
C ALA A 28 8.56 11.50 -0.82
N LEU A 29 7.77 11.30 0.25
CA LEU A 29 7.96 10.19 1.18
C LEU A 29 7.83 8.83 0.46
N ILE A 30 6.77 8.66 -0.32
CA ILE A 30 6.48 7.40 -1.01
C ILE A 30 7.50 7.12 -2.11
N MET A 31 7.96 8.16 -2.83
CA MET A 31 9.08 8.06 -3.79
C MET A 31 10.35 7.57 -3.12
N PHE A 32 10.68 8.11 -1.93
CA PHE A 32 11.80 7.65 -1.15
C PHE A 32 11.68 6.17 -0.79
N LEU A 33 10.52 5.74 -0.28
CA LEU A 33 10.27 4.34 0.08
C LEU A 33 10.34 3.41 -1.14
N ALA A 34 9.77 3.80 -2.29
CA ALA A 34 9.82 3.02 -3.51
C ALA A 34 11.25 2.84 -4.02
N TYR A 35 12.04 3.92 -4.02
CA TYR A 35 13.45 3.87 -4.42
C TYR A 35 14.25 2.90 -3.53
N PHE A 36 14.18 3.07 -2.22
CA PHE A 36 14.93 2.22 -1.30
C PHE A 36 14.42 0.78 -1.26
N GLY A 37 13.11 0.55 -1.43
CA GLY A 37 12.55 -0.79 -1.55
C GLY A 37 13.09 -1.53 -2.77
N THR A 38 13.12 -0.89 -3.93
CA THR A 38 13.72 -1.47 -5.15
C THR A 38 15.22 -1.64 -5.02
N TYR A 39 15.92 -0.65 -4.45
CA TYR A 39 17.36 -0.73 -4.19
C TYR A 39 17.73 -1.94 -3.33
N GLU A 40 16.97 -2.20 -2.27
CA GLU A 40 17.22 -3.33 -1.37
C GLU A 40 16.98 -4.68 -2.08
N LEU A 41 15.92 -4.79 -2.88
CA LEU A 41 15.65 -5.99 -3.70
C LEU A 41 16.81 -6.29 -4.65
N ILE A 42 17.31 -5.28 -5.36
CA ILE A 42 18.43 -5.45 -6.30
C ILE A 42 19.73 -5.76 -5.55
N ASN A 43 19.96 -5.13 -4.42
CA ASN A 43 21.13 -5.38 -3.60
C ASN A 43 21.15 -6.82 -3.07
N MET A 44 20.01 -7.35 -2.62
CA MET A 44 19.88 -8.76 -2.26
C MET A 44 20.12 -9.70 -3.45
N TYR A 45 19.63 -9.34 -4.62
CA TYR A 45 19.84 -10.14 -5.84
C TYR A 45 21.31 -10.16 -6.26
N GLN A 46 22.02 -9.03 -6.11
CA GLN A 46 23.44 -8.89 -6.42
C GLN A 46 24.33 -9.81 -5.56
N THR A 47 23.91 -10.18 -4.35
CA THR A 47 24.69 -11.10 -3.51
C THR A 47 24.86 -12.49 -4.12
N LYS A 48 23.94 -12.88 -5.01
CA LYS A 48 23.94 -14.21 -5.67
C LYS A 48 24.25 -14.17 -7.17
N ASN A 49 24.24 -12.99 -7.78
CA ASN A 49 24.38 -12.79 -9.21
C ASN A 49 25.38 -11.68 -9.50
N SER A 50 26.29 -11.87 -10.46
CA SER A 50 27.26 -10.85 -10.88
C SER A 50 26.58 -9.84 -11.80
N ILE A 51 26.05 -8.76 -11.24
CA ILE A 51 25.50 -7.63 -11.99
C ILE A 51 26.35 -6.38 -11.78
N PRO A 52 26.39 -5.43 -12.74
CA PRO A 52 27.08 -4.17 -12.57
C PRO A 52 26.56 -3.37 -11.38
N ASN A 53 27.46 -2.79 -10.60
CA ASN A 53 27.08 -1.99 -9.42
C ASN A 53 26.17 -0.81 -9.75
N ILE A 54 26.26 -0.30 -10.97
CA ILE A 54 25.45 0.84 -11.44
C ILE A 54 23.95 0.50 -11.48
N CYS A 55 23.60 -0.77 -11.76
CA CYS A 55 22.20 -1.20 -11.86
C CYS A 55 21.42 -0.99 -10.55
N LYS A 56 22.07 -1.16 -9.40
CA LYS A 56 21.42 -0.94 -8.09
C LYS A 56 21.05 0.51 -7.80
N TYR A 57 21.61 1.46 -8.54
CA TYR A 57 21.29 2.88 -8.40
C TYR A 57 20.38 3.39 -9.49
N ILE A 58 20.56 2.90 -10.75
CA ILE A 58 19.78 3.36 -11.89
C ILE A 58 18.39 2.72 -11.93
N VAL A 59 18.31 1.39 -11.70
CA VAL A 59 17.02 0.68 -11.80
C VAL A 59 15.98 1.22 -10.81
N PRO A 60 16.29 1.54 -9.53
CA PRO A 60 15.31 2.13 -8.63
C PRO A 60 14.79 3.52 -9.04
N LEU A 61 15.47 4.22 -9.97
CA LEU A 61 14.94 5.49 -10.47
C LEU A 61 13.63 5.30 -11.25
N PHE A 62 13.43 4.15 -11.88
CA PHE A 62 12.16 3.86 -12.56
C PHE A 62 11.01 3.69 -11.57
N SER A 63 11.22 3.05 -10.41
CA SER A 63 10.19 2.97 -9.36
C SER A 63 9.83 4.35 -8.82
N LEU A 64 10.82 5.23 -8.67
CA LEU A 64 10.61 6.62 -8.29
C LEU A 64 9.78 7.38 -9.33
N LEU A 65 10.07 7.19 -10.64
CA LEU A 65 9.30 7.81 -11.72
C LEU A 65 7.86 7.29 -11.77
N ILE A 66 7.64 5.99 -11.55
CA ILE A 66 6.30 5.40 -11.50
C ILE A 66 5.46 6.07 -10.40
N VAL A 67 6.02 6.25 -9.21
CA VAL A 67 5.34 6.93 -8.10
C VAL A 67 5.09 8.41 -8.41
N LEU A 68 6.08 9.09 -8.99
CA LEU A 68 5.93 10.51 -9.38
C LEU A 68 4.77 10.70 -10.35
N VAL A 69 4.70 9.86 -11.39
CA VAL A 69 3.61 9.91 -12.38
C VAL A 69 2.27 9.57 -11.74
N SER A 70 2.22 8.61 -10.82
CA SER A 70 1.00 8.34 -10.05
C SER A 70 0.50 9.56 -9.28
N GLY A 71 1.41 10.33 -8.64
CA GLY A 71 1.09 11.60 -7.98
C GLY A 71 0.57 12.68 -8.95
N ILE A 72 1.10 12.73 -10.16
CA ILE A 72 0.63 13.63 -11.23
C ILE A 72 -0.76 13.19 -11.71
N VAL A 73 -0.98 11.90 -11.92
CA VAL A 73 -2.28 11.34 -12.33
C VAL A 73 -3.35 11.61 -11.26
N SER A 74 -3.01 11.44 -9.98
CA SER A 74 -3.94 11.71 -8.86
C SER A 74 -4.34 13.19 -8.79
N SER A 75 -3.49 14.11 -9.26
CA SER A 75 -3.79 15.54 -9.35
C SER A 75 -4.65 15.92 -10.57
N GLY A 76 -4.97 14.96 -11.44
CA GLY A 76 -5.80 15.15 -12.64
C GLY A 76 -5.02 15.51 -13.90
N PHE A 77 -3.70 15.47 -13.85
CA PHE A 77 -2.80 15.62 -14.99
C PHE A 77 -2.17 14.27 -15.33
N GLY A 78 -2.25 13.83 -16.57
CA GLY A 78 -1.70 12.54 -17.00
C GLY A 78 -2.71 11.38 -16.96
N THR A 79 -2.25 10.22 -17.39
CA THR A 79 -3.05 9.00 -17.52
C THR A 79 -2.29 7.79 -16.99
N PHE A 80 -2.98 6.68 -16.71
CA PHE A 80 -2.32 5.41 -16.38
C PHE A 80 -1.45 4.87 -17.51
N ILE A 81 -1.68 5.33 -18.77
CA ILE A 81 -0.83 4.99 -19.91
C ILE A 81 0.60 5.49 -19.68
N ASP A 82 0.79 6.63 -19.01
CA ASP A 82 2.12 7.17 -18.73
C ASP A 82 2.96 6.22 -17.84
N ILE A 83 2.33 5.51 -16.92
CA ILE A 83 2.97 4.47 -16.10
C ILE A 83 3.41 3.30 -16.98
N LEU A 84 2.56 2.86 -17.91
CA LEU A 84 2.90 1.79 -18.84
C LEU A 84 4.05 2.19 -19.79
N LEU A 85 4.11 3.46 -20.20
CA LEU A 85 5.22 3.99 -21.01
C LEU A 85 6.54 3.98 -20.23
N ILE A 86 6.53 4.28 -18.93
CA ILE A 86 7.73 4.20 -18.08
C ILE A 86 8.22 2.76 -18.01
N ILE A 87 7.32 1.79 -17.71
CA ILE A 87 7.67 0.38 -17.65
C ILE A 87 8.19 -0.13 -19.01
N GLY A 88 7.56 0.28 -20.11
CA GLY A 88 8.02 -0.05 -21.45
C GLY A 88 9.39 0.54 -21.78
N SER A 89 9.64 1.79 -21.42
CA SER A 89 10.93 2.45 -21.61
C SER A 89 12.05 1.81 -20.78
N GLU A 90 11.73 1.39 -19.57
CA GLU A 90 12.65 0.62 -18.72
C GLU A 90 13.06 -0.68 -19.41
N PHE A 91 12.09 -1.44 -19.91
CA PHE A 91 12.38 -2.70 -20.60
C PHE A 91 13.29 -2.50 -21.81
N VAL A 92 12.97 -1.56 -22.67
CA VAL A 92 13.81 -1.23 -23.84
C VAL A 92 15.20 -0.78 -23.40
N GLY A 93 15.30 0.09 -22.39
CA GLY A 93 16.57 0.57 -21.86
C GLY A 93 17.44 -0.57 -21.30
N LEU A 94 16.85 -1.50 -20.57
CA LEU A 94 17.55 -2.66 -20.03
C LEU A 94 18.01 -3.63 -21.13
N LEU A 95 17.20 -3.84 -22.17
CA LEU A 95 17.61 -4.64 -23.34
C LEU A 95 18.78 -3.99 -24.08
N VAL A 96 18.76 -2.69 -24.27
CA VAL A 96 19.88 -1.95 -24.88
C VAL A 96 21.13 -2.09 -24.00
N LEU A 97 21.02 -1.92 -22.68
CA LEU A 97 22.16 -2.10 -21.76
C LEU A 97 22.71 -3.53 -21.80
N SER A 98 21.87 -4.55 -22.02
CA SER A 98 22.31 -5.94 -22.10
C SER A 98 23.18 -6.23 -23.34
N ILE A 99 23.07 -5.40 -24.39
CA ILE A 99 23.93 -5.48 -25.60
C ILE A 99 25.36 -4.97 -25.25
N PHE A 100 25.48 -3.94 -24.44
CA PHE A 100 26.76 -3.32 -24.10
C PHE A 100 27.49 -3.99 -22.94
N ASP A 101 26.77 -4.66 -22.03
CA ASP A 101 27.36 -5.34 -20.85
C ASP A 101 26.84 -6.77 -20.73
N SER A 102 27.69 -7.74 -21.06
CA SER A 102 27.38 -9.18 -21.02
C SER A 102 27.01 -9.70 -19.62
N ARG A 103 27.26 -8.92 -18.55
CA ARG A 103 26.83 -9.25 -17.19
C ARG A 103 25.34 -9.02 -16.99
N ILE A 104 24.69 -8.24 -17.87
CA ILE A 104 23.26 -7.97 -17.83
C ILE A 104 22.57 -8.97 -18.75
N SER A 105 22.24 -10.15 -18.25
CA SER A 105 21.49 -11.16 -18.98
C SER A 105 20.00 -10.81 -19.06
N PHE A 106 19.29 -11.40 -20.02
CA PHE A 106 17.83 -11.26 -20.13
C PHE A 106 17.10 -11.62 -18.81
N LYS A 107 17.60 -12.63 -18.08
CA LYS A 107 17.10 -13.00 -16.76
C LYS A 107 17.23 -11.83 -15.75
N ASN A 108 18.34 -11.09 -15.80
CA ASN A 108 18.54 -9.93 -14.92
C ASN A 108 17.57 -8.80 -15.28
N CYS A 109 17.32 -8.56 -16.58
CA CYS A 109 16.33 -7.56 -17.03
C CYS A 109 14.93 -7.88 -16.50
N ILE A 110 14.48 -9.13 -16.60
CA ILE A 110 13.19 -9.56 -16.04
C ILE A 110 13.13 -9.33 -14.54
N PHE A 111 14.20 -9.65 -13.80
CA PHE A 111 14.24 -9.42 -12.36
C PHE A 111 14.18 -7.93 -12.02
N PHE A 112 14.86 -7.07 -12.74
CA PHE A 112 14.83 -5.62 -12.54
C PHE A 112 13.43 -5.06 -12.78
N MET A 113 12.79 -5.44 -13.88
CA MET A 113 11.40 -5.08 -14.15
C MET A 113 10.45 -5.57 -13.06
N PHE A 114 10.59 -6.84 -12.63
CA PHE A 114 9.79 -7.38 -11.54
C PHE A 114 9.99 -6.58 -10.25
N SER A 115 11.22 -6.21 -9.90
CA SER A 115 11.53 -5.43 -8.70
C SER A 115 10.89 -4.04 -8.74
N ASN A 116 10.92 -3.36 -9.91
CA ASN A 116 10.27 -2.08 -10.11
C ASN A 116 8.74 -2.18 -10.14
N ALA A 117 8.19 -3.20 -10.79
CA ALA A 117 6.75 -3.44 -10.78
C ALA A 117 6.26 -3.74 -9.36
N TYR A 118 6.95 -4.61 -8.64
CA TYR A 118 6.60 -4.97 -7.26
C TYR A 118 6.64 -3.77 -6.31
N SER A 119 7.74 -3.05 -6.26
CA SER A 119 7.91 -1.89 -5.39
C SER A 119 7.21 -0.65 -5.96
N GLY A 120 7.50 -0.29 -7.22
CA GLY A 120 7.02 0.94 -7.84
C GLY A 120 5.51 1.00 -7.98
N ILE A 121 4.86 -0.06 -8.50
CA ILE A 121 3.40 -0.08 -8.67
C ILE A 121 2.69 -0.13 -7.31
N THR A 122 3.20 -0.90 -6.35
CA THR A 122 2.61 -0.97 -5.01
C THR A 122 2.60 0.41 -4.34
N PHE A 123 3.74 1.09 -4.37
CA PHE A 123 3.83 2.45 -3.81
C PHE A 123 3.09 3.50 -4.65
N ALA A 124 2.98 3.30 -5.97
CA ALA A 124 2.17 4.17 -6.84
C ALA A 124 0.67 4.07 -6.53
N ILE A 125 0.16 2.86 -6.27
CA ILE A 125 -1.23 2.66 -5.83
C ILE A 125 -1.46 3.33 -4.48
N PHE A 126 -0.51 3.18 -3.54
CA PHE A 126 -0.56 3.83 -2.24
C PHE A 126 -0.60 5.35 -2.37
N GLU A 127 0.24 5.92 -3.23
CA GLU A 127 0.27 7.36 -3.54
C GLU A 127 -1.04 7.84 -4.16
N PHE A 128 -1.53 7.10 -5.15
CA PHE A 128 -2.78 7.40 -5.81
C PHE A 128 -3.96 7.43 -4.82
N MET A 129 -4.07 6.41 -3.98
CA MET A 129 -5.11 6.34 -2.95
C MET A 129 -4.99 7.47 -1.93
N ARG A 130 -3.77 7.85 -1.54
CA ARG A 130 -3.55 8.92 -0.55
C ARG A 130 -3.93 10.29 -1.09
N ASN A 131 -3.64 10.56 -2.35
CA ASN A 131 -3.84 11.86 -2.99
C ASN A 131 -5.03 11.85 -3.98
N LEU A 132 -6.07 11.13 -3.65
CA LEU A 132 -7.30 11.06 -4.44
C LEU A 132 -7.96 12.44 -4.53
N ASN A 133 -7.64 13.21 -5.58
CA ASN A 133 -8.18 14.56 -5.79
C ASN A 133 -9.37 14.60 -6.74
N LYS A 134 -9.41 13.70 -7.71
CA LYS A 134 -10.48 13.59 -8.69
C LYS A 134 -10.53 12.15 -9.17
N LEU A 135 -11.57 11.42 -8.85
CA LEU A 135 -11.88 10.20 -9.57
C LEU A 135 -12.64 10.58 -10.85
N PRO A 136 -12.05 10.50 -12.04
CA PRO A 136 -12.82 10.44 -13.26
C PRO A 136 -13.33 9.01 -13.43
N ILE A 137 -14.02 8.45 -12.43
CA ILE A 137 -14.73 7.20 -12.64
C ILE A 137 -16.10 7.56 -13.24
N ARG A 138 -16.11 7.83 -14.53
CA ARG A 138 -17.29 7.56 -15.36
C ARG A 138 -17.33 6.04 -15.57
N VAL A 139 -17.78 5.31 -14.58
CA VAL A 139 -18.29 3.96 -14.79
C VAL A 139 -19.68 4.14 -15.37
N GLY A 140 -19.90 3.57 -16.54
CA GLY A 140 -21.06 3.63 -17.40
C GLY A 140 -22.40 4.11 -16.82
N THR A 141 -23.24 4.62 -17.67
CA THR A 141 -24.42 5.44 -17.46
C THR A 141 -25.48 4.95 -16.45
N ASP A 142 -25.33 3.77 -15.84
CA ASP A 142 -26.34 3.17 -14.94
C ASP A 142 -25.83 2.84 -13.53
N PHE A 143 -24.55 3.05 -13.22
CA PHE A 143 -24.00 2.90 -11.88
C PHE A 143 -23.38 4.25 -11.48
N GLU A 144 -24.22 5.21 -11.07
CA GLU A 144 -23.76 6.30 -10.22
C GLU A 144 -23.30 5.68 -8.91
N PHE A 145 -22.01 5.33 -8.83
CA PHE A 145 -21.35 5.23 -7.55
C PHE A 145 -21.26 6.67 -7.03
N LYS A 146 -22.41 7.20 -6.60
CA LYS A 146 -22.44 8.37 -5.74
C LYS A 146 -21.68 7.94 -4.52
N VAL A 147 -20.40 8.29 -4.46
CA VAL A 147 -19.69 8.44 -3.22
C VAL A 147 -20.39 9.59 -2.52
N LEU A 148 -21.58 9.29 -1.96
CA LEU A 148 -22.50 10.22 -1.28
C LEU A 148 -21.89 10.90 -0.04
N LEU A 149 -20.63 10.57 0.23
CA LEU A 149 -19.86 10.99 1.41
C LEU A 149 -19.33 12.42 1.35
N PHE A 150 -19.36 13.11 0.20
CA PHE A 150 -18.39 14.18 0.00
C PHE A 150 -18.96 15.52 -0.46
N ASN A 151 -20.19 15.81 -0.15
CA ASN A 151 -20.63 17.22 -0.29
C ASN A 151 -20.00 18.17 0.75
N THR A 152 -19.36 17.62 1.80
CA THR A 152 -18.80 18.43 2.90
C THR A 152 -17.36 18.11 3.30
N ILE A 153 -16.82 16.93 2.96
CA ILE A 153 -15.44 16.52 3.32
C ILE A 153 -14.55 16.57 2.09
N ASP A 154 -13.40 17.21 2.19
CA ASP A 154 -12.37 17.23 1.13
C ASP A 154 -12.00 15.75 0.79
N ILE A 155 -12.08 15.41 -0.50
CA ILE A 155 -11.78 14.09 -1.02
C ILE A 155 -10.38 13.58 -0.60
N ARG A 156 -9.46 14.48 -0.28
CA ARG A 156 -8.13 14.17 0.27
C ARG A 156 -8.19 13.49 1.64
N VAL A 157 -9.16 13.85 2.46
CA VAL A 157 -9.39 13.26 3.78
C VAL A 157 -9.88 11.82 3.63
N VAL A 158 -10.63 11.53 2.58
CA VAL A 158 -11.09 10.18 2.28
C VAL A 158 -9.95 9.23 1.98
N GLY A 159 -9.04 9.65 1.10
CA GLY A 159 -7.84 8.87 0.81
C GLY A 159 -7.03 8.58 2.07
N LEU A 160 -6.90 9.58 2.96
CA LEU A 160 -6.25 9.41 4.26
C LEU A 160 -6.98 8.36 5.13
N ILE A 161 -8.31 8.46 5.24
CA ILE A 161 -9.13 7.56 6.06
C ILE A 161 -9.04 6.12 5.53
N LEU A 162 -9.22 5.93 4.22
CA LEU A 162 -9.18 4.60 3.60
C LEU A 162 -7.82 3.94 3.75
N LEU A 163 -6.73 4.67 3.48
CA LEU A 163 -5.38 4.14 3.65
C LEU A 163 -5.06 3.84 5.12
N THR A 164 -5.46 4.73 6.04
CA THR A 164 -5.26 4.49 7.48
C THR A 164 -6.04 3.26 7.93
N PHE A 165 -7.25 3.05 7.39
CA PHE A 165 -8.02 1.82 7.63
C PHE A 165 -7.25 0.56 7.21
N VAL A 166 -6.67 0.56 6.00
CA VAL A 166 -5.86 -0.57 5.51
C VAL A 166 -4.64 -0.78 6.39
N ILE A 167 -3.90 0.28 6.73
CA ILE A 167 -2.71 0.21 7.58
C ILE A 167 -3.05 -0.38 8.96
N ILE A 168 -4.10 0.13 9.62
CA ILE A 168 -4.53 -0.35 10.94
C ILE A 168 -4.94 -1.82 10.86
N THR A 169 -5.72 -2.19 9.84
CA THR A 169 -6.18 -3.58 9.65
C THR A 169 -5.00 -4.53 9.49
N VAL A 170 -4.04 -4.21 8.60
CA VAL A 170 -2.85 -5.04 8.35
C VAL A 170 -1.96 -5.12 9.60
N MET A 171 -1.67 -3.99 10.25
CA MET A 171 -0.85 -4.00 11.47
C MET A 171 -1.52 -4.80 12.61
N ALA A 172 -2.83 -4.65 12.79
CA ALA A 172 -3.57 -5.42 13.80
C ALA A 172 -3.57 -6.92 13.46
N THR A 173 -3.64 -7.28 12.17
CA THR A 173 -3.52 -8.67 11.71
C THR A 173 -2.17 -9.26 12.08
N ASP A 174 -1.07 -8.56 11.81
CA ASP A 174 0.27 -9.04 12.12
C ASP A 174 0.51 -9.19 13.64
N ILE A 175 0.09 -8.19 14.41
CA ILE A 175 0.19 -8.22 15.87
C ILE A 175 -0.68 -9.34 16.44
N GLY A 176 -1.91 -9.47 15.96
CA GLY A 176 -2.85 -10.53 16.36
C GLY A 176 -2.32 -11.92 16.03
N ALA A 177 -1.84 -12.12 14.78
CA ALA A 177 -1.27 -13.39 14.34
C ALA A 177 -0.08 -13.82 15.20
N TYR A 178 0.80 -12.87 15.55
CA TYR A 178 1.93 -13.14 16.42
C TYR A 178 1.47 -13.52 17.84
N ASN A 179 0.59 -12.74 18.46
CA ASN A 179 0.14 -12.94 19.84
C ASN A 179 -0.67 -14.24 19.97
N PHE A 180 -1.67 -14.44 19.12
CA PHE A 180 -2.49 -15.67 19.15
C PHE A 180 -1.67 -16.90 18.77
N GLY A 181 -0.74 -16.77 17.82
CA GLY A 181 0.18 -17.85 17.45
C GLY A 181 1.13 -18.23 18.58
N MET A 182 1.57 -17.26 19.38
CA MET A 182 2.43 -17.51 20.54
C MET A 182 1.65 -18.13 21.73
N LEU A 183 0.44 -17.65 22.00
CA LEU A 183 -0.35 -18.07 23.16
C LEU A 183 -1.11 -19.38 22.92
N PHE A 184 -1.65 -19.57 21.74
CA PHE A 184 -2.57 -20.68 21.43
C PHE A 184 -2.07 -21.59 20.30
N GLY A 185 -0.96 -21.29 19.65
CA GLY A 185 -0.49 -22.00 18.45
C GLY A 185 -0.09 -23.45 18.73
N LYS A 186 -0.89 -24.38 18.24
CA LYS A 186 -0.66 -25.84 18.33
C LYS A 186 -0.42 -26.45 16.95
N HIS A 187 -1.15 -26.02 15.94
CA HIS A 187 -1.11 -26.57 14.60
C HIS A 187 -0.31 -25.68 13.66
N LYS A 188 0.70 -26.26 12.99
CA LYS A 188 1.51 -25.51 12.03
C LYS A 188 0.74 -25.26 10.74
N LEU A 189 0.80 -24.01 10.22
CA LEU A 189 0.11 -23.61 8.98
C LEU A 189 0.83 -24.18 7.75
N CYS A 190 2.13 -23.96 7.64
CA CYS A 190 2.96 -24.39 6.51
C CYS A 190 4.35 -24.84 7.03
N PRO A 191 4.51 -26.08 7.53
CA PRO A 191 5.75 -26.53 8.16
C PRO A 191 7.00 -26.39 7.27
N ASN A 192 6.84 -26.67 5.98
CA ASN A 192 7.95 -26.66 5.01
C ASN A 192 8.40 -25.26 4.58
N ILE A 193 7.51 -24.25 4.65
CA ILE A 193 7.78 -22.87 4.18
C ILE A 193 8.07 -21.96 5.36
N SER A 194 7.24 -22.03 6.40
CA SER A 194 7.35 -21.21 7.59
C SER A 194 6.99 -21.99 8.86
N PRO A 195 7.98 -22.61 9.51
CA PRO A 195 7.74 -23.48 10.66
C PRO A 195 7.24 -22.73 11.91
N LYS A 196 7.28 -21.40 11.91
CA LYS A 196 6.81 -20.58 13.03
C LYS A 196 5.34 -20.17 12.93
N LYS A 197 4.74 -20.22 11.72
CA LYS A 197 3.34 -19.83 11.52
C LYS A 197 2.38 -20.95 11.96
N THR A 198 1.29 -20.55 12.66
CA THR A 198 0.27 -21.48 13.17
C THR A 198 -1.11 -21.12 12.63
N ILE A 199 -2.01 -22.11 12.56
CA ILE A 199 -3.39 -21.93 12.12
C ILE A 199 -4.15 -21.02 13.09
N GLU A 200 -3.96 -21.23 14.40
CA GLU A 200 -4.57 -20.40 15.44
C GLU A 200 -4.10 -18.94 15.34
N GLY A 201 -2.81 -18.76 15.01
CA GLY A 201 -2.26 -17.43 14.75
C GLY A 201 -2.90 -16.77 13.53
N ALA A 202 -3.11 -17.50 12.43
CA ALA A 202 -3.75 -16.96 11.23
C ALA A 202 -5.20 -16.53 11.51
N ILE A 203 -5.98 -17.37 12.20
CA ILE A 203 -7.36 -17.04 12.59
C ILE A 203 -7.40 -15.85 13.55
N GLY A 204 -6.54 -15.86 14.59
CA GLY A 204 -6.45 -14.76 15.55
C GLY A 204 -6.02 -13.44 14.90
N GLY A 205 -5.11 -13.50 13.92
CA GLY A 205 -4.72 -12.34 13.11
C GLY A 205 -5.89 -11.79 12.32
N ALA A 206 -6.58 -12.64 11.53
CA ALA A 206 -7.71 -12.22 10.72
C ALA A 206 -8.82 -11.56 11.57
N LEU A 207 -9.17 -12.16 12.70
CA LEU A 207 -10.14 -11.59 13.62
C LEU A 207 -9.68 -10.27 14.25
N SER A 208 -8.41 -10.18 14.63
CA SER A 208 -7.85 -8.93 15.17
C SER A 208 -7.91 -7.81 14.14
N GLY A 209 -7.48 -8.06 12.89
CA GLY A 209 -7.57 -7.09 11.81
C GLY A 209 -9.00 -6.63 11.56
N ALA A 210 -9.95 -7.57 11.49
CA ALA A 210 -11.36 -7.24 11.27
C ALA A 210 -11.94 -6.38 12.42
N ILE A 211 -11.64 -6.72 13.67
CA ILE A 211 -12.12 -5.97 14.85
C ILE A 211 -11.54 -4.55 14.88
N PHE A 212 -10.21 -4.41 14.74
CA PHE A 212 -9.56 -3.11 14.82
C PHE A 212 -9.87 -2.22 13.61
N GLY A 213 -9.97 -2.80 12.39
CA GLY A 213 -10.38 -2.07 11.21
C GLY A 213 -11.83 -1.55 11.33
N THR A 214 -12.75 -2.40 11.75
CA THR A 214 -14.15 -1.98 11.99
C THR A 214 -14.23 -0.95 13.09
N GLY A 215 -13.50 -1.15 14.20
CA GLY A 215 -13.44 -0.22 15.31
C GLY A 215 -12.93 1.16 14.91
N TYR A 216 -11.93 1.22 14.04
CA TYR A 216 -11.41 2.50 13.50
C TYR A 216 -12.48 3.27 12.72
N ILE A 217 -13.16 2.62 11.77
CA ILE A 217 -14.22 3.28 11.00
C ILE A 217 -15.39 3.72 11.90
N THR A 218 -15.82 2.84 12.81
CA THR A 218 -16.90 3.16 13.77
C THR A 218 -16.53 4.36 14.65
N LEU A 219 -15.30 4.39 15.16
CA LEU A 219 -14.81 5.50 15.97
C LEU A 219 -14.79 6.81 15.18
N LEU A 220 -14.31 6.77 13.93
CA LEU A 220 -14.30 7.95 13.06
C LEU A 220 -15.73 8.45 12.77
N THR A 221 -16.65 7.54 12.45
CA THR A 221 -18.05 7.88 12.22
C THR A 221 -18.61 8.60 13.46
N PHE A 222 -18.40 8.04 14.65
CA PHE A 222 -18.87 8.63 15.91
C PHE A 222 -18.25 9.99 16.22
N LEU A 223 -16.96 10.20 15.94
CA LEU A 223 -16.25 11.46 16.21
C LEU A 223 -16.59 12.56 15.19
N LEU A 224 -16.84 12.20 13.94
CA LEU A 224 -17.08 13.16 12.86
C LEU A 224 -18.56 13.46 12.65
N GLU A 225 -19.46 12.58 13.05
CA GLU A 225 -20.93 12.77 12.94
C GLU A 225 -21.44 14.06 13.63
N PRO A 226 -20.95 14.47 14.82
CA PRO A 226 -21.36 15.72 15.44
C PRO A 226 -20.85 16.98 14.73
N ALA A 227 -19.76 16.85 13.97
CA ALA A 227 -19.14 17.97 13.23
C ALA A 227 -19.67 18.13 11.80
N CYS A 228 -20.38 17.13 11.29
CA CYS A 228 -20.96 17.11 9.95
C CYS A 228 -22.48 17.00 10.06
N GLU A 229 -23.22 17.85 9.34
CA GLU A 229 -24.70 17.78 9.29
C GLU A 229 -25.23 16.46 8.67
N TYR A 230 -24.37 15.60 8.15
CA TYR A 230 -24.71 14.35 7.47
C TYR A 230 -23.96 13.17 8.06
N GLN A 231 -24.62 12.00 8.13
CA GLN A 231 -24.01 10.75 8.57
C GLN A 231 -22.88 10.33 7.62
N ILE A 232 -21.68 10.14 8.15
CA ILE A 232 -20.53 9.63 7.39
C ILE A 232 -20.66 8.13 7.26
N ARG A 233 -21.11 7.65 6.10
CA ARG A 233 -21.19 6.22 5.81
C ARG A 233 -20.39 5.89 4.56
N PHE A 234 -19.43 4.99 4.68
CA PHE A 234 -18.60 4.52 3.56
C PHE A 234 -19.33 3.59 2.59
N LEU A 235 -20.53 3.15 2.93
CA LEU A 235 -21.40 2.34 2.11
C LEU A 235 -22.81 2.93 2.22
N ASN A 236 -23.54 2.97 1.11
CA ASN A 236 -24.92 3.44 1.09
C ASN A 236 -25.88 2.36 1.68
N ILE A 237 -25.69 2.06 2.97
CA ILE A 237 -26.46 1.08 3.72
C ILE A 237 -27.19 1.83 4.83
N GLU A 238 -28.50 1.88 4.76
CA GLU A 238 -29.35 2.63 5.70
C GLU A 238 -29.33 2.07 7.13
N SER A 239 -29.24 0.73 7.26
CA SER A 239 -29.21 0.06 8.55
C SER A 239 -27.83 0.05 9.17
N ASN A 240 -27.68 0.57 10.40
CA ASN A 240 -26.41 0.56 11.13
C ASN A 240 -25.83 -0.84 11.34
N VAL A 241 -26.68 -1.85 11.52
CA VAL A 241 -26.23 -3.25 11.70
C VAL A 241 -25.63 -3.81 10.43
N TRP A 242 -26.30 -3.65 9.28
CA TRP A 242 -25.78 -4.11 7.99
C TRP A 242 -24.53 -3.37 7.56
N TYR A 243 -24.45 -2.06 7.89
CA TYR A 243 -23.26 -1.27 7.67
C TYR A 243 -22.06 -1.84 8.43
N LEU A 244 -22.19 -2.13 9.72
CA LEU A 244 -21.12 -2.72 10.54
C LEU A 244 -20.72 -4.11 10.03
N ILE A 245 -21.67 -4.95 9.62
CA ILE A 245 -21.41 -6.26 9.04
C ILE A 245 -20.59 -6.12 7.74
N ALA A 246 -20.96 -5.18 6.89
CA ALA A 246 -20.25 -4.95 5.64
C ALA A 246 -18.81 -4.44 5.86
N ILE A 247 -18.61 -3.47 6.77
CA ILE A 247 -17.27 -2.98 7.12
C ILE A 247 -16.43 -4.10 7.75
N PHE A 248 -17.02 -4.91 8.63
CA PHE A 248 -16.33 -6.07 9.21
C PHE A 248 -15.91 -7.07 8.14
N GLY A 249 -16.81 -7.35 7.17
CA GLY A 249 -16.49 -8.22 6.03
C GLY A 249 -15.34 -7.68 5.17
N ILE A 250 -15.32 -6.38 4.87
CA ILE A 250 -14.22 -5.74 4.15
C ILE A 250 -12.93 -5.82 4.94
N ALA A 251 -12.97 -5.50 6.24
CA ALA A 251 -11.80 -5.59 7.11
C ALA A 251 -11.26 -7.03 7.20
N LEU A 252 -12.15 -8.02 7.23
CA LEU A 252 -11.78 -9.44 7.20
C LEU A 252 -11.09 -9.81 5.87
N ILE A 253 -11.62 -9.37 4.74
CA ILE A 253 -10.99 -9.59 3.43
C ILE A 253 -9.59 -8.98 3.40
N VAL A 254 -9.44 -7.71 3.83
CA VAL A 254 -8.14 -7.01 3.89
C VAL A 254 -7.16 -7.72 4.81
N SER A 255 -7.63 -8.34 5.90
CA SER A 255 -6.77 -9.06 6.85
C SER A 255 -6.30 -10.43 6.34
N ILE A 256 -6.97 -11.01 5.35
CA ILE A 256 -6.63 -12.31 4.76
C ILE A 256 -5.77 -12.14 3.50
N ALA A 257 -5.90 -11.00 2.78
CA ALA A 257 -5.14 -10.70 1.56
C ALA A 257 -3.65 -10.46 1.84
#